data_c3595e94714671d00a6e093886d465ef
#
_entry.id   c3595e94714671d00a6e093886d465ef
#
_cell.length_a   1.000
_cell.length_b   1.000
_cell.length_c   1.000
_cell.angle_alpha   90.00
_cell.angle_beta   90.00
_cell.angle_gamma   90.00
#
_symmetry.space_group_name_H-M   'P 1'
#
loop_
_entity.id
_entity.type
_entity.pdbx_description
1 polymer ?
#
loop_
_entity_poly.entity_id
_entity_poly.type
_entity_poly.pdbx_seq_one_letter_code
_entity_poly.pdbx_strand_id
1 'polypeptide(L)'
;MQLLLVFLNGMARRKKAVAGLINELAAQLNLAKDPNILVFIPLGGLGPIDIVTLNMTTGEYTAYDVKTKNFRKKDYIPSDGYKRNTKGSLINRQATMEQKKLKVKIIYATI
;
A
#
# COMPACT_ATOMS: atom_id res chain seq x y z
N MET A 1 30.46 -10.47 16.10
CA MET A 1 29.37 -9.64 16.67
C MET A 1 28.80 -8.68 15.66
N GLN A 2 29.59 -7.83 15.02
CA GLN A 2 29.06 -6.88 14.01
C GLN A 2 28.49 -7.58 12.77
N LEU A 3 29.09 -8.65 12.30
CA LEU A 3 28.59 -9.43 11.17
C LEU A 3 27.20 -10.02 11.44
N LEU A 4 26.97 -10.54 12.65
CA LEU A 4 25.67 -11.08 13.04
C LEU A 4 24.60 -9.98 13.08
N LEU A 5 24.95 -8.81 13.62
CA LEU A 5 24.02 -7.68 13.68
C LEU A 5 23.64 -7.19 12.27
N VAL A 6 24.61 -7.08 11.36
CA VAL A 6 24.35 -6.69 9.96
C VAL A 6 23.46 -7.73 9.27
N PHE A 7 23.70 -9.02 9.51
CA PHE A 7 22.88 -10.08 8.96
C PHE A 7 21.43 -10.00 9.46
N LEU A 8 21.22 -9.81 10.77
CA LEU A 8 19.88 -9.69 11.35
C LEU A 8 19.14 -8.45 10.84
N ASN A 9 19.82 -7.31 10.69
CA ASN A 9 19.26 -6.11 10.11
C ASN A 9 18.85 -6.32 8.64
N GLY A 10 19.69 -7.03 7.88
CA GLY A 10 19.38 -7.39 6.50
C GLY A 10 18.15 -8.29 6.39
N MET A 11 18.00 -9.24 7.30
CA MET A 11 16.82 -10.11 7.35
C MET A 11 15.55 -9.33 7.68
N ALA A 12 15.59 -8.39 8.63
CA ALA A 12 14.45 -7.55 8.96
C ALA A 12 14.00 -6.69 7.77
N ARG A 13 14.95 -6.10 7.03
CA ARG A 13 14.67 -5.35 5.80
C ARG A 13 14.05 -6.22 4.73
N ARG A 14 14.55 -7.43 4.55
CA ARG A 14 14.00 -8.38 3.59
C ARG A 14 12.57 -8.77 3.93
N LYS A 15 12.25 -9.01 5.20
CA LYS A 15 10.88 -9.31 5.65
C LYS A 15 9.91 -8.19 5.28
N LYS A 16 10.28 -6.93 5.49
CA LYS A 16 9.45 -5.78 5.12
C LYS A 16 9.28 -5.68 3.61
N ALA A 17 10.36 -5.84 2.84
CA ALA A 17 10.31 -5.78 1.39
C ALA A 17 9.46 -6.91 0.82
N VAL A 18 9.58 -8.12 1.34
CA VAL A 18 8.78 -9.28 0.93
C VAL A 18 7.31 -9.06 1.27
N ALA A 19 6.99 -8.56 2.45
CA ALA A 19 5.62 -8.26 2.85
C ALA A 19 4.98 -7.24 1.91
N GLY A 20 5.71 -6.17 1.56
CA GLY A 20 5.25 -5.18 0.59
C GLY A 20 5.00 -5.79 -0.79
N LEU A 21 5.92 -6.62 -1.27
CA LEU A 21 5.78 -7.32 -2.55
C LEU A 21 4.56 -8.27 -2.55
N ILE A 22 4.37 -9.04 -1.48
CA ILE A 22 3.22 -9.93 -1.35
C ILE A 22 1.92 -9.14 -1.41
N ASN A 23 1.84 -8.01 -0.74
CA ASN A 23 0.66 -7.15 -0.76
C ASN A 23 0.39 -6.59 -2.16
N GLU A 24 1.41 -6.15 -2.87
CA GLU A 24 1.27 -5.68 -4.24
C GLU A 24 0.80 -6.80 -5.18
N LEU A 25 1.38 -7.99 -5.06
CA LEU A 25 0.98 -9.16 -5.86
C LEU A 25 -0.46 -9.56 -5.55
N ALA A 26 -0.88 -9.54 -4.29
CA ALA A 26 -2.26 -9.82 -3.90
C ALA A 26 -3.24 -8.81 -4.52
N ALA A 27 -2.89 -7.53 -4.52
CA ALA A 27 -3.70 -6.49 -5.14
C ALA A 27 -3.80 -6.69 -6.66
N GLN A 28 -2.68 -7.00 -7.31
CA GLN A 28 -2.66 -7.31 -8.75
C GLN A 28 -3.55 -8.49 -9.09
N LEU A 29 -3.45 -9.57 -8.31
CA LEU A 29 -4.25 -10.76 -8.51
C LEU A 29 -5.74 -10.45 -8.36
N ASN A 30 -6.12 -9.71 -7.33
CA ASN A 30 -7.52 -9.34 -7.11
C ASN A 30 -8.09 -8.50 -8.25
N LEU A 31 -7.31 -7.56 -8.78
CA LEU A 31 -7.73 -6.74 -9.92
C LEU A 31 -7.80 -7.57 -11.22
N ALA A 32 -6.88 -8.49 -11.40
CA ALA A 32 -6.81 -9.33 -12.60
C ALA A 32 -7.89 -10.41 -12.68
N LYS A 33 -8.63 -10.66 -11.59
CA LYS A 33 -9.74 -11.63 -11.59
C LYS A 33 -10.89 -11.20 -12.50
N ASP A 34 -11.07 -9.92 -12.70
CA ASP A 34 -12.09 -9.41 -13.63
C ASP A 34 -11.55 -9.46 -15.07
N PRO A 35 -12.18 -10.24 -15.97
CA PRO A 35 -11.68 -10.37 -17.34
C PRO A 35 -11.78 -9.07 -18.16
N ASN A 36 -12.56 -8.09 -17.70
CA ASN A 36 -12.67 -6.78 -18.36
C ASN A 36 -11.58 -5.80 -17.93
N ILE A 37 -10.73 -6.19 -16.98
CA ILE A 37 -9.67 -5.33 -16.43
C ILE A 37 -8.31 -5.81 -16.92
N LEU A 38 -7.57 -4.93 -17.58
CA LEU A 38 -6.15 -5.13 -17.84
C LEU A 38 -5.34 -4.45 -16.75
N VAL A 39 -4.32 -5.15 -16.27
CA VAL A 39 -3.45 -4.66 -15.19
C VAL A 39 -2.07 -4.36 -15.75
N PHE A 40 -1.59 -3.14 -15.49
CA PHE A 40 -0.27 -2.66 -15.91
C PHE A 40 0.55 -2.30 -14.69
N ILE A 41 1.82 -2.65 -14.71
CA ILE A 41 2.75 -2.36 -13.62
C ILE A 41 3.81 -1.41 -14.13
N PRO A 42 4.05 -0.27 -13.45
CA PRO A 42 5.10 0.66 -13.84
C PRO A 42 6.48 0.00 -13.80
N LEU A 43 7.25 0.19 -14.84
CA LEU A 43 8.61 -0.31 -14.91
C LEU A 43 9.48 0.41 -13.86
N GLY A 44 10.33 -0.36 -13.18
CA GLY A 44 11.24 0.17 -12.17
C GLY A 44 10.69 0.22 -10.75
N GLY A 45 9.38 0.11 -10.56
CA GLY A 45 8.74 0.01 -9.24
C GLY A 45 8.92 1.22 -8.33
N LEU A 46 9.35 2.36 -8.86
CA LEU A 46 9.51 3.62 -8.12
C LEU A 46 8.47 4.63 -8.57
N GLY A 47 8.01 5.44 -7.64
CA GLY A 47 7.08 6.51 -7.93
C GLY A 47 5.76 6.38 -7.19
N PRO A 48 4.82 7.31 -7.43
CA PRO A 48 3.58 7.40 -6.68
C PRO A 48 2.51 6.39 -7.09
N ILE A 49 2.74 5.62 -8.15
CA ILE A 49 1.77 4.69 -8.72
C ILE A 49 2.35 3.28 -8.69
N ASP A 50 1.62 2.34 -8.08
CA ASP A 50 2.01 0.92 -8.03
C ASP A 50 1.35 0.10 -9.14
N ILE A 51 0.10 0.41 -9.47
CA ILE A 51 -0.69 -0.34 -10.45
C ILE A 51 -1.52 0.63 -11.28
N VAL A 52 -1.64 0.36 -12.55
CA VAL A 52 -2.61 1.03 -13.43
C VAL A 52 -3.53 -0.03 -14.04
N THR A 53 -4.82 0.22 -14.02
CA THR A 53 -5.80 -0.65 -14.67
C THR A 53 -6.49 0.05 -15.82
N LEU A 54 -6.86 -0.72 -16.83
CA LEU A 54 -7.74 -0.29 -17.92
C LEU A 54 -9.01 -1.13 -17.88
N ASN A 55 -10.14 -0.45 -17.71
CA ASN A 55 -11.44 -1.09 -17.88
C ASN A 55 -11.75 -1.14 -19.38
N MET A 56 -11.73 -2.33 -19.97
CA MET A 56 -11.92 -2.49 -21.41
C MET A 56 -13.36 -2.20 -21.85
N THR A 57 -14.33 -2.26 -20.94
CA THR A 57 -15.72 -1.92 -21.25
C THR A 57 -15.92 -0.42 -21.38
N THR A 58 -15.32 0.35 -20.47
CA THR A 58 -15.51 1.81 -20.40
C THR A 58 -14.38 2.62 -21.03
N GLY A 59 -13.19 1.99 -21.21
CA GLY A 59 -11.97 2.68 -21.62
C GLY A 59 -11.33 3.52 -20.53
N GLU A 60 -11.79 3.41 -19.28
CA GLU A 60 -11.29 4.20 -18.17
C GLU A 60 -10.03 3.57 -17.57
N TYR A 61 -9.01 4.42 -17.35
CA TYR A 61 -7.79 4.06 -16.64
C TYR A 61 -7.90 4.46 -15.17
N THR A 62 -7.39 3.63 -14.27
CA THR A 62 -7.33 3.93 -12.85
C THR A 62 -5.93 3.64 -12.33
N ALA A 63 -5.34 4.58 -11.59
CA ALA A 63 -4.05 4.41 -10.94
C ALA A 63 -4.25 4.11 -9.46
N TYR A 64 -3.46 3.17 -8.93
CA TYR A 64 -3.54 2.73 -7.54
C TYR A 64 -2.19 2.79 -6.85
N ASP A 65 -2.22 3.11 -5.56
CA ASP A 65 -1.12 2.93 -4.63
C ASP A 65 -1.55 1.89 -3.60
N VAL A 66 -0.75 0.83 -3.47
CA VAL A 66 -1.06 -0.31 -2.58
C VAL A 66 -0.42 -0.07 -1.23
N LYS A 67 -1.23 -0.08 -0.17
CA LYS A 67 -0.77 0.07 1.21
C LYS A 67 -1.06 -1.18 2.01
N THR A 68 -0.19 -1.47 2.97
CA THR A 68 -0.43 -2.50 3.97
C THR A 68 -1.35 -1.97 5.06
N LYS A 69 -2.29 -2.78 5.51
CA LYS A 69 -3.13 -2.43 6.66
C LYS A 69 -2.28 -2.41 7.93
N ASN A 70 -2.29 -1.30 8.63
CA ASN A 70 -1.67 -1.16 9.94
C ASN A 70 -2.72 -0.69 10.95
N PHE A 71 -2.64 -1.24 12.15
CA PHE A 71 -3.60 -0.96 13.21
C PHE A 71 -2.91 -0.25 14.37
N ARG A 72 -3.63 0.64 15.03
CA ARG A 72 -3.09 1.40 16.15
C ARG A 72 -2.79 0.48 17.32
N LYS A 73 -1.59 0.63 17.88
CA LYS A 73 -1.17 -0.11 19.08
C LYS A 73 -1.60 0.60 20.36
N LYS A 74 -1.91 1.89 20.27
CA LYS A 74 -2.29 2.75 21.39
C LYS A 74 -3.43 3.67 20.96
N ASP A 75 -4.18 4.16 21.97
CA ASP A 75 -5.12 5.25 21.75
C ASP A 75 -4.36 6.52 21.37
N TYR A 76 -4.90 7.28 20.43
CA TYR A 76 -4.39 8.59 20.09
C TYR A 76 -5.25 9.66 20.74
N ILE A 77 -4.62 10.48 21.60
CA ILE A 77 -5.26 11.61 22.28
C ILE A 77 -4.54 12.86 21.81
N PRO A 78 -5.18 13.72 20.97
CA PRO A 78 -4.56 14.97 20.55
C PRO A 78 -4.43 15.97 21.70
N SER A 79 -3.72 17.07 21.45
CA SER A 79 -3.43 18.09 22.47
C SER A 79 -4.69 18.76 23.07
N ASP A 80 -5.84 18.68 22.38
CA ASP A 80 -7.12 19.19 22.90
C ASP A 80 -7.75 18.28 23.97
N GLY A 81 -7.15 17.12 24.27
CA GLY A 81 -7.61 16.19 25.29
C GLY A 81 -8.71 15.25 24.87
N TYR A 82 -9.28 15.39 23.67
CA TYR A 82 -10.31 14.50 23.18
C TYR A 82 -9.72 13.30 22.43
N LYS A 83 -10.16 12.11 22.82
CA LYS A 83 -9.73 10.86 22.19
C LYS A 83 -10.37 10.73 20.81
N ARG A 84 -9.55 10.77 19.75
CA ARG A 84 -10.04 10.69 18.37
C ARG A 84 -9.86 9.32 17.72
N ASN A 85 -8.85 8.58 18.16
CA ASN A 85 -8.53 7.28 17.58
C ASN A 85 -8.29 6.26 18.68
N THR A 86 -8.87 5.10 18.53
CA THR A 86 -8.77 4.02 19.49
C THR A 86 -7.73 2.98 19.10
N LYS A 87 -7.14 2.35 20.11
CA LYS A 87 -6.33 1.16 19.94
C LYS A 87 -7.10 0.12 19.09
N GLY A 88 -6.43 -0.50 18.15
CA GLY A 88 -7.02 -1.50 17.25
C GLY A 88 -7.69 -0.94 16.01
N SER A 89 -7.86 0.38 15.91
CA SER A 89 -8.42 1.01 14.72
C SER A 89 -7.40 1.05 13.59
N LEU A 90 -7.89 0.97 12.34
CA LEU A 90 -7.06 1.06 11.15
C LEU A 90 -6.39 2.43 11.07
N ILE A 91 -5.09 2.45 10.80
CA ILE A 91 -4.36 3.68 10.48
C ILE A 91 -4.64 3.98 9.00
N ASN A 92 -5.43 5.03 8.76
CA ASN A 92 -5.71 5.48 7.41
C ASN A 92 -4.50 6.20 6.81
N ARG A 93 -4.10 5.77 5.63
CA ARG A 93 -3.04 6.39 4.86
C ARG A 93 -3.65 7.27 3.78
N GLN A 94 -3.39 8.57 3.86
CA GLN A 94 -3.88 9.50 2.86
C GLN A 94 -2.93 9.55 1.66
N ALA A 95 -3.48 9.81 0.49
CA ALA A 95 -2.70 10.09 -0.70
C ALA A 95 -1.85 11.34 -0.50
N THR A 96 -0.63 11.32 -1.01
CA THR A 96 0.23 12.52 -1.07
C THR A 96 -0.38 13.57 -1.99
N MET A 97 0.11 14.80 -1.94
CA MET A 97 -0.35 15.85 -2.86
C MET A 97 -0.10 15.48 -4.32
N GLU A 98 1.06 14.87 -4.61
CA GLU A 98 1.37 14.37 -5.95
C GLU A 98 0.37 13.30 -6.40
N GLN A 99 0.07 12.34 -5.52
CA GLN A 99 -0.91 11.29 -5.82
C GLN A 99 -2.31 11.85 -6.04
N LYS A 100 -2.73 12.84 -5.25
CA LYS A 100 -4.02 13.50 -5.45
C LYS A 100 -4.10 14.20 -6.79
N LYS A 101 -3.03 14.88 -7.19
CA LYS A 101 -2.93 15.53 -8.50
C LYS A 101 -3.05 14.53 -9.64
N LEU A 102 -2.45 13.34 -9.48
CA LEU A 102 -2.47 12.27 -10.46
C LEU A 102 -3.71 11.38 -10.35
N LYS A 103 -4.63 11.70 -9.44
CA LYS A 103 -5.86 10.93 -9.18
C LYS A 103 -5.60 9.48 -8.82
N VAL A 104 -4.55 9.23 -8.03
CA VAL A 104 -4.20 7.91 -7.54
C VAL A 104 -5.12 7.50 -6.41
N LYS A 105 -5.68 6.29 -6.48
CA LYS A 105 -6.50 5.71 -5.42
C LYS A 105 -5.64 4.87 -4.49
N ILE A 106 -5.85 5.03 -3.19
CA ILE A 106 -5.21 4.18 -2.18
C ILE A 106 -6.05 2.92 -2.01
N ILE A 107 -5.42 1.77 -2.15
CA ILE A 107 -6.04 0.48 -1.85
C ILE A 107 -5.22 -0.26 -0.81
N TYR A 108 -5.91 -0.98 0.06
CA TYR A 108 -5.28 -1.82 1.09
C TYR A 108 -5.33 -3.26 0.63
N ALA A 109 -4.16 -3.89 0.53
CA ALA A 109 -4.09 -5.29 0.20
C ALA A 109 -4.27 -6.14 1.45
N THR A 110 -5.04 -7.20 1.31
CA THR A 110 -5.16 -8.26 2.30
C THR A 110 -4.86 -9.58 1.62
N ILE A 111 -4.04 -10.33 2.29
CA ILE A 111 -3.78 -11.71 1.89
C ILE A 111 -4.85 -12.60 2.52
#